data_bdd0bda91149a8e1915f598bf5d3ac22
#
_entry.id   bdd0bda91149a8e1915f598bf5d3ac22
#
_cell.length_a   1.000
_cell.length_b   1.000
_cell.length_c   1.000
_cell.angle_alpha   90.00
_cell.angle_beta   90.00
_cell.angle_gamma   90.00
#
_symmetry.space_group_name_H-M   'P 1'
#
loop_
_entity.id
_entity.type
_entity.pdbx_description
1 polymer ?
#
loop_
_entity_poly.entity_id
_entity_poly.type
_entity_poly.pdbx_seq_one_letter_code
_entity_poly.pdbx_strand_id
1 'polypeptide(L)'
;MTKQRINQIVGSIGAFIGIIVFIAYIPQIFANLQGNKAQPFQPLSAAVSCLIWVIYGWTKEPKKDWILIIPNSAGVILGGLTFLTALLRIQLL
;
A
#
# COMPACT_ATOMS: atom_id res chain seq x y z
N MET A 1 -26.79 -15.52 -7.02
CA MET A 1 -25.51 -14.84 -7.30
C MET A 1 -24.41 -15.88 -7.44
N THR A 2 -23.63 -15.81 -8.50
CA THR A 2 -22.55 -16.77 -8.76
C THR A 2 -21.35 -16.51 -7.85
N LYS A 3 -20.53 -17.53 -7.65
CA LYS A 3 -19.28 -17.39 -6.90
C LYS A 3 -18.35 -16.34 -7.53
N GLN A 4 -18.32 -16.28 -8.87
CA GLN A 4 -17.52 -15.31 -9.60
C GLN A 4 -17.94 -13.87 -9.28
N ARG A 5 -19.25 -13.63 -9.23
CA ARG A 5 -19.77 -12.30 -8.92
C ARG A 5 -19.49 -11.91 -7.47
N ILE A 6 -19.66 -12.86 -6.55
CA ILE A 6 -19.30 -12.64 -5.14
C ILE A 6 -17.83 -12.30 -5.01
N ASN A 7 -16.96 -13.02 -5.72
CA ASN A 7 -15.53 -12.80 -5.71
C ASN A 7 -15.19 -11.37 -6.17
N GLN A 8 -15.82 -10.91 -7.25
CA GLN A 8 -15.59 -9.56 -7.76
C GLN A 8 -16.05 -8.49 -6.79
N ILE A 9 -17.19 -8.68 -6.15
CA ILE A 9 -17.73 -7.74 -5.17
C ILE A 9 -16.82 -7.67 -3.95
N VAL A 10 -16.46 -8.83 -3.39
CA VAL A 10 -15.60 -8.90 -2.21
C VAL A 10 -14.23 -8.31 -2.52
N GLY A 11 -13.66 -8.64 -3.68
CA GLY A 11 -12.37 -8.11 -4.12
C GLY A 11 -12.39 -6.60 -4.27
N SER A 12 -13.46 -6.05 -4.84
CA SER A 12 -13.61 -4.60 -5.02
C SER A 12 -13.73 -3.88 -3.68
N ILE A 13 -14.48 -4.42 -2.74
CA ILE A 13 -14.60 -3.88 -1.39
C ILE A 13 -13.24 -3.91 -0.70
N GLY A 14 -12.53 -5.04 -0.78
CA GLY A 14 -11.21 -5.19 -0.19
C GLY A 14 -10.19 -4.21 -0.78
N ALA A 15 -10.23 -4.01 -2.09
CA ALA A 15 -9.35 -3.04 -2.76
C ALA A 15 -9.61 -1.62 -2.28
N PHE A 16 -10.87 -1.22 -2.17
CA PHE A 16 -11.26 0.10 -1.70
C PHE A 16 -10.79 0.33 -0.26
N ILE A 17 -11.05 -0.62 0.62
CA ILE A 17 -10.62 -0.54 2.03
C ILE A 17 -9.09 -0.54 2.12
N GLY A 18 -8.41 -1.33 1.28
CA GLY A 18 -6.96 -1.37 1.23
C GLY A 18 -6.35 -0.01 0.88
N ILE A 19 -6.96 0.70 -0.08
CA ILE A 19 -6.51 2.06 -0.42
C ILE A 19 -6.66 2.98 0.79
N ILE A 20 -7.79 2.91 1.50
CA ILE A 20 -8.01 3.73 2.70
C ILE A 20 -6.96 3.44 3.76
N VAL A 21 -6.62 2.16 3.97
CA VAL A 21 -5.59 1.75 4.92
C VAL A 21 -4.25 2.41 4.58
N PHE A 22 -3.86 2.43 3.30
CA PHE A 22 -2.59 3.03 2.90
C PHE A 22 -2.64 4.56 2.93
N ILE A 23 -3.79 5.17 2.64
CA ILE A 23 -3.95 6.62 2.80
C ILE A 23 -3.70 7.04 4.26
N ALA A 24 -3.99 6.16 5.22
CA ALA A 24 -3.73 6.43 6.62
C ALA A 24 -2.23 6.60 6.95
N TYR A 25 -1.32 6.21 6.05
CA TYR A 25 0.10 6.53 6.20
C TYR A 25 0.40 8.02 6.02
N ILE A 26 -0.46 8.78 5.35
CA ILE A 26 -0.18 10.19 5.05
C ILE A 26 0.07 11.02 6.31
N PRO A 27 -0.76 10.93 7.38
CA PRO A 27 -0.45 11.63 8.63
C PRO A 27 0.90 11.22 9.22
N GLN A 28 1.27 9.95 9.12
CA GLN A 28 2.55 9.48 9.63
C GLN A 28 3.73 10.02 8.82
N ILE A 29 3.56 10.17 7.50
CA ILE A 29 4.58 10.79 6.66
C ILE A 29 4.84 12.22 7.12
N PHE A 30 3.79 13.01 7.34
CA PHE A 30 3.94 14.37 7.86
C PHE A 30 4.59 14.40 9.25
N ALA A 31 4.19 13.49 10.14
CA ALA A 31 4.79 13.39 11.46
C ALA A 31 6.29 13.06 11.36
N ASN A 32 6.67 12.14 10.48
CA ASN A 32 8.07 11.81 10.24
C ASN A 32 8.87 13.04 9.76
N LEU A 33 8.28 13.83 8.86
CA LEU A 33 8.92 15.03 8.35
C LEU A 33 9.06 16.11 9.42
N GLN A 34 8.22 16.10 10.44
CA GLN A 34 8.27 17.02 11.57
C GLN A 34 9.21 16.54 12.68
N GLY A 35 9.85 15.41 12.50
CA GLY A 35 10.77 14.83 13.49
C GLY A 35 10.13 13.78 14.41
N ASN A 36 8.83 13.60 14.36
CA ASN A 36 8.09 12.61 15.17
C ASN A 36 8.06 11.29 14.43
N LYS A 37 9.20 10.61 14.37
CA LYS A 37 9.38 9.44 13.51
C LYS A 37 8.88 8.17 14.17
N ALA A 38 8.12 7.38 13.38
CA ALA A 38 7.76 6.03 13.75
C ALA A 38 8.87 5.06 13.35
N GLN A 39 8.78 3.82 13.84
CA GLN A 39 9.75 2.81 13.44
C GLN A 39 9.55 2.47 11.94
N PRO A 40 10.65 2.19 11.20
CA PRO A 40 10.59 2.04 9.75
C PRO A 40 10.23 0.64 9.26
N PHE A 41 10.29 -0.39 10.10
CA PHE A 41 10.15 -1.78 9.65
C PHE A 41 8.77 -2.10 9.09
N GLN A 42 7.72 -1.62 9.74
CA GLN A 42 6.36 -1.93 9.31
C GLN A 42 6.06 -1.36 7.91
N PRO A 43 6.33 -0.06 7.65
CA PRO A 43 6.09 0.46 6.30
C PRO A 43 7.04 -0.14 5.24
N LEU A 44 8.25 -0.51 5.62
CA LEU A 44 9.15 -1.21 4.70
C LEU A 44 8.57 -2.57 4.32
N SER A 45 8.14 -3.34 5.32
CA SER A 45 7.54 -4.67 5.08
C SER A 45 6.29 -4.55 4.22
N ALA A 46 5.47 -3.53 4.48
CA ALA A 46 4.26 -3.29 3.70
C ALA A 46 4.61 -2.96 2.24
N ALA A 47 5.59 -2.09 2.01
CA ALA A 47 6.01 -1.71 0.66
C ALA A 47 6.57 -2.91 -0.12
N VAL A 48 7.40 -3.72 0.51
CA VAL A 48 7.99 -4.91 -0.13
C VAL A 48 6.90 -5.92 -0.47
N SER A 49 6.01 -6.21 0.48
CA SER A 49 4.90 -7.13 0.26
C SER A 49 4.00 -6.65 -0.87
N CYS A 50 3.65 -5.36 -0.85
CA CYS A 50 2.80 -4.78 -1.89
C CYS A 50 3.47 -4.84 -3.26
N LEU A 51 4.78 -4.60 -3.33
CA LEU A 51 5.51 -4.70 -4.60
C LEU A 51 5.44 -6.11 -5.17
N ILE A 52 5.61 -7.13 -4.33
CA ILE A 52 5.51 -8.52 -4.75
C ILE A 52 4.11 -8.81 -5.30
N TRP A 53 3.08 -8.33 -4.62
CA TRP A 53 1.70 -8.55 -5.05
C TRP A 53 1.36 -7.78 -6.33
N VAL A 54 1.95 -6.60 -6.54
CA VAL A 54 1.79 -5.87 -7.80
C VAL A 54 2.38 -6.68 -8.95
N ILE A 55 3.57 -7.23 -8.77
CA ILE A 55 4.20 -8.07 -9.78
C ILE A 55 3.36 -9.31 -10.06
N TYR A 56 2.87 -9.95 -9.01
CA TYR A 56 2.00 -11.11 -9.13
C TYR A 56 0.74 -10.79 -9.93
N GLY A 57 0.08 -9.69 -9.61
CA GLY A 57 -1.14 -9.29 -10.30
C GLY A 57 -0.89 -8.85 -11.74
N TRP A 58 0.25 -8.19 -11.98
CA TRP A 58 0.63 -7.72 -13.32
C TRP A 58 0.95 -8.88 -14.27
N THR A 59 1.60 -9.92 -13.75
CA THR A 59 2.01 -11.07 -14.56
C THR A 59 0.95 -12.16 -14.63
N LYS A 60 -0.19 -11.97 -13.99
CA LYS A 60 -1.26 -12.95 -14.01
C LYS A 60 -1.90 -13.07 -15.39
N GLU A 61 -2.14 -14.29 -15.82
CA GLU A 61 -2.75 -14.59 -17.12
C GLU A 61 -4.09 -15.30 -16.92
N PRO A 62 -5.04 -15.12 -17.85
CA PRO A 62 -4.97 -14.38 -19.11
C PRO A 62 -5.11 -12.86 -18.96
N LYS A 63 -5.52 -12.39 -17.79
CA LYS A 63 -5.74 -10.95 -17.54
C LYS A 63 -5.01 -10.53 -16.29
N LYS A 64 -4.51 -9.30 -16.29
CA LYS A 64 -3.95 -8.68 -15.10
C LYS A 64 -5.02 -8.54 -14.02
N ASP A 65 -4.60 -8.69 -12.77
CA ASP A 65 -5.49 -8.60 -11.62
C ASP A 65 -5.49 -7.18 -11.07
N TRP A 66 -6.34 -6.31 -11.64
CA TRP A 66 -6.38 -4.90 -11.26
C TRP A 66 -6.90 -4.70 -9.84
N ILE A 67 -7.76 -5.57 -9.35
CA ILE A 67 -8.25 -5.53 -7.96
C ILE A 67 -7.08 -5.66 -6.98
N LEU A 68 -6.06 -6.42 -7.35
CA LEU A 68 -4.85 -6.61 -6.55
C LEU A 68 -3.81 -5.52 -6.81
N ILE A 69 -3.64 -5.12 -8.07
CA ILE A 69 -2.61 -4.15 -8.49
C ILE A 69 -2.85 -2.78 -7.89
N ILE A 70 -4.09 -2.28 -7.97
CA ILE A 70 -4.38 -0.88 -7.60
C ILE A 70 -4.12 -0.60 -6.12
N PRO A 71 -4.71 -1.35 -5.16
CA PRO A 71 -4.43 -1.06 -3.75
C PRO A 71 -2.98 -1.34 -3.35
N ASN A 72 -2.37 -2.37 -3.91
CA ASN A 72 -0.98 -2.68 -3.59
C ASN A 72 -0.01 -1.65 -4.17
N SER A 73 -0.33 -1.06 -5.32
CA SER A 73 0.45 0.07 -5.85
C SER A 73 0.42 1.26 -4.90
N ALA A 74 -0.74 1.58 -4.33
CA ALA A 74 -0.84 2.61 -3.29
C ALA A 74 0.03 2.26 -2.09
N GLY A 75 0.06 0.98 -1.69
CA GLY A 75 0.90 0.50 -0.60
C GLY A 75 2.39 0.63 -0.87
N VAL A 76 2.84 0.39 -2.11
CA VAL A 76 4.24 0.58 -2.49
C VAL A 76 4.63 2.05 -2.32
N ILE A 77 3.82 2.95 -2.84
CA ILE A 77 4.12 4.38 -2.82
C ILE A 77 4.08 4.91 -1.40
N LEU A 78 2.97 4.72 -0.71
CA LEU A 78 2.75 5.33 0.61
C LEU A 78 3.57 4.62 1.70
N GLY A 79 3.69 3.31 1.64
CA GLY A 79 4.56 2.56 2.56
C GLY A 79 6.03 2.91 2.34
N GLY A 80 6.44 3.05 1.08
CA GLY A 80 7.80 3.46 0.73
C GLY A 80 8.13 4.85 1.23
N LEU A 81 7.23 5.81 1.04
CA LEU A 81 7.41 7.18 1.54
C LEU A 81 7.45 7.21 3.06
N THR A 82 6.60 6.44 3.72
CA THR A 82 6.59 6.36 5.19
C THR A 82 7.92 5.79 5.70
N PHE A 83 8.41 4.73 5.06
CA PHE A 83 9.71 4.16 5.40
C PHE A 83 10.84 5.18 5.21
N LEU A 84 10.91 5.82 4.04
CA LEU A 84 11.99 6.74 3.73
C LEU A 84 11.97 7.95 4.66
N THR A 85 10.80 8.52 4.94
CA THR A 85 10.70 9.66 5.86
C THR A 85 11.04 9.27 7.29
N ALA A 86 10.79 8.03 7.69
CA ALA A 86 11.19 7.55 9.01
C ALA A 86 12.71 7.43 9.15
N LEU A 87 13.43 7.26 8.04
CA LEU A 87 14.90 7.17 8.05
C LEU A 87 15.59 8.52 8.00
N LEU A 88 14.88 9.60 7.64
CA LEU A 88 15.49 10.94 7.54
C LEU A 88 15.97 11.40 8.90
N ARG A 89 17.18 11.93 8.95
CA ARG A 89 17.79 12.45 10.18
C ARG A 89 17.52 13.92 10.38
N ILE A 90 16.94 14.59 9.37
CA ILE A 90 16.69 16.01 9.36
C ILE A 90 15.19 16.24 9.43
N GLN A 91 14.78 17.21 10.25
CA GLN A 91 13.41 17.68 10.29
C GLN A 91 13.20 18.62 9.11
N LEU A 92 12.20 18.33 8.26
CA LEU A 92 11.93 19.10 7.05
C LEU A 92 10.72 20.02 7.20
N LEU A 93 9.86 19.80 8.19
CA LEU A 93 8.65 20.60 8.40
C LEU A 93 8.60 21.21 9.79
#